data_16e5bb5e53bb41fe76b21cecc26ba4b4
#
_entry.id   16e5bb5e53bb41fe76b21cecc26ba4b4
#
_cell.length_a   1.000
_cell.length_b   1.000
_cell.length_c   1.000
_cell.angle_alpha   90.00
_cell.angle_beta   90.00
_cell.angle_gamma   90.00
#
_symmetry.space_group_name_H-M   'P 1'
#
loop_
_entity.id
_entity.type
_entity.pdbx_description
1 polymer ?
#
loop_
_entity_poly.entity_id
_entity_poly.type
_entity_poly.pdbx_seq_one_letter_code
_entity_poly.pdbx_strand_id
1 'polypeptide(L)'
;MLTTAERRTATSPAPPSRPRLRLQPDLPARTLLDGGWWPRSADPAAELPGLILAIEERHGPVTRIMLGRAGWDASRPGRLRVDGPAGSRVVRLGWFETMPAGLLTATARTGRTDLLTVPPRTRGPAARAAMEQAAQAGNRTRTPALLAAITTGAIAGGPPAGTAPDSIQLSTWEWEAGRTAPGRSGRPHPLRSHRADAWRSRRRGPRRHAPGHALAGI
;
A
#
# COMPACT_ATOMS: atom_id res chain seq x y z
N MET A 1 9.04 -31.48 -15.93
CA MET A 1 10.10 -30.90 -16.79
C MET A 1 9.79 -29.45 -17.04
N LEU A 2 10.75 -28.52 -16.78
CA LEU A 2 10.59 -27.10 -17.08
C LEU A 2 10.69 -26.87 -18.57
N THR A 3 9.76 -26.10 -19.16
CA THR A 3 9.79 -25.76 -20.57
C THR A 3 10.98 -24.87 -20.89
N THR A 4 11.40 -24.80 -22.16
CA THR A 4 12.52 -23.94 -22.61
C THR A 4 12.27 -22.48 -22.29
N ALA A 5 11.02 -22.00 -22.28
CA ALA A 5 10.62 -20.65 -21.91
C ALA A 5 10.95 -20.34 -20.43
N GLU A 6 10.74 -21.31 -19.54
CA GLU A 6 11.02 -21.17 -18.10
C GLU A 6 12.52 -21.11 -17.75
N ARG A 7 13.39 -21.40 -18.70
CA ARG A 7 14.85 -21.28 -18.53
C ARG A 7 15.42 -19.94 -19.03
N ARG A 8 14.65 -19.17 -19.78
CA ARG A 8 15.10 -17.88 -20.32
C ARG A 8 15.21 -16.82 -19.22
N THR A 9 16.24 -16.01 -19.30
CA THR A 9 16.37 -14.77 -18.56
C THR A 9 15.78 -13.65 -19.42
N ALA A 10 14.72 -13.01 -18.93
CA ALA A 10 14.20 -11.82 -19.56
C ALA A 10 14.88 -10.56 -19.00
N THR A 11 14.95 -9.53 -19.84
CA THR A 11 15.36 -8.19 -19.46
C THR A 11 14.20 -7.26 -19.74
N SER A 12 14.00 -6.25 -18.91
CA SER A 12 12.97 -5.24 -19.17
C SER A 12 13.25 -4.53 -20.48
N PRO A 13 12.23 -4.31 -21.33
CA PRO A 13 12.38 -3.54 -22.56
C PRO A 13 12.57 -2.03 -22.32
N ALA A 14 12.29 -1.56 -21.11
CA ALA A 14 12.37 -0.17 -20.70
C ALA A 14 12.88 -0.04 -19.26
N PRO A 15 13.37 1.14 -18.85
CA PRO A 15 13.71 1.39 -17.44
C PRO A 15 12.53 1.07 -16.51
N PRO A 16 12.82 0.55 -15.29
CA PRO A 16 11.76 0.22 -14.33
C PRO A 16 10.88 1.42 -14.00
N SER A 17 9.59 1.30 -14.20
CA SER A 17 8.63 2.35 -13.85
C SER A 17 8.21 2.22 -12.39
N ARG A 18 7.87 3.36 -11.74
CA ARG A 18 7.33 3.33 -10.39
C ARG A 18 6.03 2.51 -10.36
N PRO A 19 5.94 1.45 -9.55
CA PRO A 19 4.78 0.58 -9.52
C PRO A 19 3.59 1.25 -8.83
N ARG A 20 2.38 0.90 -9.23
CA ARG A 20 1.15 1.22 -8.49
C ARG A 20 0.98 0.19 -7.38
N LEU A 21 1.65 0.42 -6.27
CA LEU A 21 1.77 -0.49 -5.12
C LEU A 21 1.22 0.18 -3.88
N ARG A 22 0.49 -0.59 -3.06
CA ARG A 22 0.07 -0.21 -1.72
C ARG A 22 0.42 -1.33 -0.77
N LEU A 23 1.30 -1.05 0.16
CA LEU A 23 1.71 -1.99 1.20
C LEU A 23 1.06 -1.60 2.52
N GLN A 24 0.81 -2.59 3.34
CA GLN A 24 0.42 -2.41 4.72
C GLN A 24 1.54 -1.69 5.49
N PRO A 25 1.22 -0.77 6.41
CA PRO A 25 2.21 -0.27 7.37
C PRO A 25 2.84 -1.44 8.16
N ASP A 26 4.12 -1.28 8.55
CA ASP A 26 4.90 -2.32 9.26
C ASP A 26 4.39 -2.59 10.69
N LEU A 27 3.18 -3.06 10.81
CA LEU A 27 2.62 -3.51 12.07
C LEU A 27 2.49 -5.04 12.02
N PRO A 28 2.83 -5.76 13.10
CA PRO A 28 2.73 -7.21 13.17
C PRO A 28 1.27 -7.65 13.27
N ALA A 29 0.50 -7.45 12.22
CA ALA A 29 -0.84 -7.98 12.11
C ALA A 29 -0.79 -9.30 11.34
N ARG A 30 -1.51 -10.32 11.84
CA ARG A 30 -1.72 -11.56 11.08
C ARG A 30 -2.67 -11.27 9.92
N THR A 31 -2.12 -11.03 8.75
CA THR A 31 -2.85 -10.77 7.50
C THR A 31 -2.62 -11.87 6.49
N LEU A 32 -3.54 -12.03 5.56
CA LEU A 32 -3.36 -12.93 4.43
C LEU A 32 -2.61 -12.29 3.28
N LEU A 33 -2.58 -10.96 3.23
CA LEU A 33 -1.91 -10.16 2.21
C LEU A 33 -1.21 -8.99 2.89
N ASP A 34 -0.04 -8.66 2.40
CA ASP A 34 0.74 -7.50 2.84
C ASP A 34 0.43 -6.24 2.03
N GLY A 35 -0.40 -6.38 1.01
CA GLY A 35 -0.81 -5.26 0.18
C GLY A 35 -1.39 -5.64 -1.17
N GLY A 36 -1.52 -4.64 -2.04
CA GLY A 36 -2.00 -4.79 -3.40
C GLY A 36 -1.11 -4.07 -4.41
N TRP A 37 -0.98 -4.67 -5.57
CA TRP A 37 -0.25 -4.14 -6.71
C TRP A 37 -1.12 -4.14 -7.97
N TRP A 38 -1.08 -3.06 -8.72
CA TRP A 38 -1.82 -2.90 -9.94
C TRP A 38 -0.90 -2.62 -11.12
N PRO A 39 -0.47 -3.66 -11.88
CA PRO A 39 0.36 -3.52 -13.05
C PRO A 39 -0.35 -2.72 -14.16
N ARG A 40 0.41 -2.13 -15.08
CA ARG A 40 -0.12 -1.40 -16.24
C ARG A 40 -0.41 -2.32 -17.40
N SER A 41 0.34 -3.43 -17.47
CA SER A 41 0.24 -4.43 -18.53
C SER A 41 0.27 -5.85 -17.96
N ALA A 42 0.04 -6.83 -18.81
CA ALA A 42 0.20 -8.25 -18.48
C ALA A 42 1.61 -8.79 -18.83
N ASP A 43 2.54 -7.93 -19.24
CA ASP A 43 3.92 -8.33 -19.51
C ASP A 43 4.75 -8.35 -18.23
N PRO A 44 5.17 -9.52 -17.74
CA PRO A 44 5.95 -9.62 -16.52
C PRO A 44 7.34 -8.99 -16.64
N ALA A 45 7.94 -8.94 -17.83
CA ALA A 45 9.25 -8.35 -18.01
C ALA A 45 9.23 -6.82 -17.91
N ALA A 46 8.14 -6.19 -18.31
CA ALA A 46 7.93 -4.76 -18.18
C ALA A 46 7.53 -4.31 -16.76
N GLU A 47 6.73 -5.13 -16.07
CA GLU A 47 6.08 -4.71 -14.83
C GLU A 47 6.82 -5.12 -13.55
N LEU A 48 7.42 -6.32 -13.53
CA LEU A 48 8.05 -6.85 -12.32
C LEU A 48 9.32 -6.10 -11.87
N PRO A 49 10.17 -5.55 -12.74
CA PRO A 49 11.37 -4.85 -12.26
C PRO A 49 11.05 -3.70 -11.31
N GLY A 50 10.07 -2.86 -11.65
CA GLY A 50 9.66 -1.75 -10.78
C GLY A 50 9.07 -2.22 -9.45
N LEU A 51 8.27 -3.28 -9.47
CA LEU A 51 7.73 -3.88 -8.25
C LEU A 51 8.84 -4.44 -7.37
N ILE A 52 9.79 -5.18 -7.95
CA ILE A 52 10.92 -5.77 -7.22
C ILE A 52 11.69 -4.68 -6.49
N LEU A 53 12.07 -3.60 -7.18
CA LEU A 53 12.81 -2.49 -6.57
C LEU A 53 12.04 -1.85 -5.41
N ALA A 54 10.74 -1.64 -5.56
CA ALA A 54 9.91 -1.05 -4.50
C ALA A 54 9.78 -1.97 -3.26
N ILE A 55 9.74 -3.29 -3.46
CA ILE A 55 9.74 -4.25 -2.33
C ILE A 55 11.10 -4.24 -1.63
N GLU A 56 12.19 -4.12 -2.40
CA GLU A 56 13.55 -4.15 -1.87
C GLU A 56 13.90 -2.95 -1.02
N GLU A 57 13.36 -1.78 -1.31
CA GLU A 57 13.50 -0.60 -0.47
C GLU A 57 13.08 -0.88 0.99
N ARG A 58 12.17 -1.83 1.19
CA ARG A 58 11.56 -2.14 2.47
C ARG A 58 12.06 -3.43 3.10
N HIS A 59 12.27 -4.45 2.28
CA HIS A 59 12.55 -5.81 2.74
C HIS A 59 13.93 -6.34 2.32
N GLY A 60 14.75 -5.49 1.70
CA GLY A 60 16.05 -5.87 1.16
C GLY A 60 15.93 -6.75 -0.08
N PRO A 61 17.05 -7.28 -0.61
CA PRO A 61 17.11 -7.93 -1.90
C PRO A 61 16.12 -9.06 -2.10
N VAL A 62 15.29 -8.95 -3.16
CA VAL A 62 14.34 -9.99 -3.58
C VAL A 62 15.09 -11.06 -4.36
N THR A 63 14.94 -12.30 -3.98
CA THR A 63 15.61 -13.46 -4.61
C THR A 63 14.69 -14.26 -5.50
N ARG A 64 13.38 -14.27 -5.19
CA ARG A 64 12.36 -15.04 -5.90
C ARG A 64 11.01 -14.34 -5.91
N ILE A 65 10.30 -14.44 -7.02
CA ILE A 65 8.90 -14.13 -7.16
C ILE A 65 8.14 -15.39 -7.56
N MET A 66 7.01 -15.66 -6.93
CA MET A 66 6.08 -16.71 -7.30
C MET A 66 4.77 -16.09 -7.78
N LEU A 67 4.25 -16.58 -8.91
CA LEU A 67 3.07 -16.04 -9.58
C LEU A 67 2.13 -17.17 -10.00
N GLY A 68 0.83 -16.89 -9.95
CA GLY A 68 -0.16 -17.67 -10.68
C GLY A 68 -0.01 -17.45 -12.20
N ARG A 69 -0.26 -18.46 -12.99
CA ARG A 69 -0.15 -18.37 -14.48
C ARG A 69 -1.24 -17.51 -15.10
N ALA A 70 -2.40 -17.44 -14.47
CA ALA A 70 -3.55 -16.69 -14.98
C ALA A 70 -3.29 -15.17 -14.95
N GLY A 71 -3.73 -14.48 -16.02
CA GLY A 71 -3.66 -13.02 -16.10
C GLY A 71 -2.35 -12.45 -16.64
N TRP A 72 -1.39 -13.29 -17.01
CA TRP A 72 -0.13 -12.88 -17.62
C TRP A 72 -0.03 -13.32 -19.09
N ASP A 73 0.71 -12.56 -19.87
CA ASP A 73 1.00 -12.89 -21.26
C ASP A 73 1.75 -14.22 -21.38
N ALA A 74 1.78 -14.77 -22.59
CA ALA A 74 2.39 -16.07 -22.87
C ALA A 74 3.89 -16.14 -22.52
N SER A 75 4.59 -15.00 -22.52
CA SER A 75 6.00 -14.93 -22.14
C SER A 75 6.13 -15.04 -20.63
N ARG A 76 6.53 -16.22 -20.16
CA ARG A 76 6.74 -16.54 -18.74
C ARG A 76 8.20 -16.91 -18.50
N PRO A 77 9.10 -15.91 -18.37
CA PRO A 77 10.51 -16.20 -18.13
C PRO A 77 10.69 -16.82 -16.74
N GLY A 78 11.66 -17.74 -16.60
CA GLY A 78 12.02 -18.31 -15.29
C GLY A 78 13.02 -17.42 -14.51
N ARG A 79 13.57 -16.42 -15.16
CA ARG A 79 14.54 -15.46 -14.58
C ARG A 79 14.29 -14.08 -15.17
N LEU A 80 14.50 -13.08 -14.34
CA LEU A 80 14.37 -11.68 -14.73
C LEU A 80 15.63 -10.94 -14.29
N ARG A 81 16.26 -10.23 -15.21
CA ARG A 81 17.32 -9.27 -14.89
C ARG A 81 16.69 -7.98 -14.39
N VAL A 82 17.14 -7.50 -13.25
CA VAL A 82 16.69 -6.27 -12.65
C VAL A 82 17.91 -5.37 -12.43
N ASP A 83 17.86 -4.21 -13.03
CA ASP A 83 18.87 -3.17 -12.87
C ASP A 83 18.36 -2.17 -11.81
N GLY A 84 19.12 -1.99 -10.75
CA GLY A 84 18.78 -1.14 -9.63
C GLY A 84 19.98 -0.38 -9.09
N PRO A 85 19.80 0.47 -8.07
CA PRO A 85 20.89 1.27 -7.48
C PRO A 85 22.08 0.44 -6.98
N ALA A 86 21.82 -0.80 -6.56
CA ALA A 86 22.84 -1.74 -6.07
C ALA A 86 23.48 -2.57 -7.21
N GLY A 87 23.23 -2.23 -8.47
CA GLY A 87 23.72 -2.96 -9.64
C GLY A 87 22.68 -3.90 -10.26
N SER A 88 23.12 -4.63 -11.28
CA SER A 88 22.30 -5.59 -12.02
C SER A 88 22.32 -6.95 -11.33
N ARG A 89 21.14 -7.57 -11.18
CA ARG A 89 20.98 -8.91 -10.62
C ARG A 89 19.88 -9.71 -11.30
N VAL A 90 19.86 -11.00 -11.03
CA VAL A 90 18.88 -11.92 -11.58
C VAL A 90 17.95 -12.43 -10.48
N VAL A 91 16.65 -12.20 -10.65
CA VAL A 91 15.60 -12.69 -9.77
C VAL A 91 14.94 -13.93 -10.40
N ARG A 92 14.69 -14.96 -9.61
CA ARG A 92 14.01 -16.18 -10.06
C ARG A 92 12.51 -15.97 -10.10
N LEU A 93 11.86 -16.37 -11.19
CA LEU A 93 10.41 -16.36 -11.33
C LEU A 93 9.88 -17.80 -11.33
N GLY A 94 8.89 -18.09 -10.50
CA GLY A 94 8.17 -19.37 -10.44
C GLY A 94 6.72 -19.16 -10.88
N TRP A 95 6.25 -20.01 -11.80
CA TRP A 95 4.91 -19.94 -12.38
C TRP A 95 4.12 -21.18 -11.98
N PHE A 96 2.99 -21.00 -11.30
CA PHE A 96 2.22 -22.10 -10.74
C PHE A 96 0.75 -22.02 -11.18
N GLU A 97 0.21 -23.15 -11.63
CA GLU A 97 -1.21 -23.25 -11.98
C GLU A 97 -2.10 -23.35 -10.74
N THR A 98 -1.56 -23.98 -9.69
CA THR A 98 -2.29 -24.20 -8.44
C THR A 98 -2.28 -23.00 -7.51
N MET A 99 -1.52 -21.95 -7.84
CA MET A 99 -1.49 -20.73 -7.04
C MET A 99 -2.81 -19.97 -7.18
N PRO A 100 -3.39 -19.45 -6.07
CA PRO A 100 -4.62 -18.68 -6.14
C PRO A 100 -4.53 -17.54 -7.16
N ALA A 101 -5.60 -17.35 -7.95
CA ALA A 101 -5.65 -16.26 -8.91
C ALA A 101 -5.38 -14.90 -8.22
N GLY A 102 -4.57 -14.08 -8.87
CA GLY A 102 -4.19 -12.76 -8.36
C GLY A 102 -3.24 -12.76 -7.16
N LEU A 103 -2.70 -13.90 -6.73
CA LEU A 103 -1.67 -13.94 -5.70
C LEU A 103 -0.28 -13.82 -6.34
N LEU A 104 0.53 -12.91 -5.81
CA LEU A 104 1.95 -12.81 -6.06
C LEU A 104 2.68 -12.93 -4.71
N THR A 105 3.71 -13.75 -4.66
CA THR A 105 4.56 -13.88 -3.48
C THR A 105 5.98 -13.49 -3.83
N ALA A 106 6.52 -12.49 -3.14
CA ALA A 106 7.93 -12.11 -3.22
C ALA A 106 8.67 -12.65 -2.00
N THR A 107 9.85 -13.24 -2.22
CA THR A 107 10.75 -13.67 -1.15
C THR A 107 11.98 -12.75 -1.17
N ALA A 108 12.13 -11.99 -0.12
CA ALA A 108 13.27 -11.11 0.12
C ALA A 108 14.15 -11.67 1.24
N ARG A 109 15.28 -11.01 1.50
CA ARG A 109 16.22 -11.43 2.53
C ARG A 109 15.60 -11.43 3.93
N THR A 110 14.76 -10.47 4.25
CA THR A 110 14.18 -10.30 5.60
C THR A 110 12.81 -10.96 5.74
N GLY A 111 12.22 -11.50 4.67
CA GLY A 111 10.92 -12.13 4.77
C GLY A 111 10.23 -12.38 3.43
N ARG A 112 8.94 -12.65 3.55
CA ARG A 112 8.02 -12.91 2.45
C ARG A 112 6.99 -11.78 2.40
N THR A 113 6.61 -11.40 1.19
CA THR A 113 5.55 -10.43 0.93
C THR A 113 4.51 -11.04 0.00
N ASP A 114 3.27 -11.10 0.44
CA ASP A 114 2.14 -11.62 -0.33
C ASP A 114 1.25 -10.47 -0.81
N LEU A 115 1.08 -10.34 -2.12
CA LEU A 115 0.36 -9.23 -2.74
C LEU A 115 -0.84 -9.70 -3.55
N LEU A 116 -1.93 -8.92 -3.48
CA LEU A 116 -2.97 -8.96 -4.49
C LEU A 116 -2.43 -8.35 -5.79
N THR A 117 -2.46 -9.09 -6.89
CA THR A 117 -2.25 -8.57 -8.24
C THR A 117 -3.59 -8.21 -8.84
N VAL A 118 -3.87 -6.92 -8.97
CA VAL A 118 -5.10 -6.40 -9.60
C VAL A 118 -4.94 -6.48 -11.12
N PRO A 119 -5.92 -7.00 -11.88
CA PRO A 119 -5.83 -7.08 -13.34
C PRO A 119 -5.56 -5.69 -13.97
N PRO A 120 -4.68 -5.59 -14.99
CA PRO A 120 -4.28 -4.31 -15.58
C PRO A 120 -5.45 -3.46 -16.08
N ARG A 121 -6.48 -4.11 -16.65
CA ARG A 121 -7.66 -3.46 -17.23
C ARG A 121 -8.73 -3.07 -16.22
N THR A 122 -8.50 -3.25 -14.94
CA THR A 122 -9.43 -2.83 -13.87
C THR A 122 -9.61 -1.31 -13.88
N ARG A 123 -10.84 -0.84 -13.69
CA ARG A 123 -11.13 0.60 -13.58
C ARG A 123 -10.38 1.19 -12.38
N GLY A 124 -9.86 2.40 -12.53
CA GLY A 124 -9.00 3.04 -11.55
C GLY A 124 -9.56 3.10 -10.12
N PRO A 125 -10.81 3.53 -9.90
CA PRO A 125 -11.43 3.55 -8.57
C PRO A 125 -11.51 2.15 -7.94
N ALA A 126 -11.98 1.15 -8.68
CA ALA A 126 -12.07 -0.23 -8.18
C ALA A 126 -10.69 -0.84 -7.90
N ALA A 127 -9.70 -0.57 -8.75
CA ALA A 127 -8.33 -1.04 -8.53
C ALA A 127 -7.73 -0.45 -7.26
N ARG A 128 -7.90 0.85 -7.02
CA ARG A 128 -7.42 1.51 -5.80
C ARG A 128 -8.10 0.95 -4.55
N ALA A 129 -9.42 0.81 -4.57
CA ALA A 129 -10.19 0.26 -3.46
C ALA A 129 -9.77 -1.18 -3.14
N ALA A 130 -9.54 -2.02 -4.16
CA ALA A 130 -9.03 -3.38 -3.97
C ALA A 130 -7.63 -3.42 -3.37
N MET A 131 -6.72 -2.55 -3.82
CA MET A 131 -5.40 -2.42 -3.22
C MET A 131 -5.46 -1.94 -1.77
N GLU A 132 -6.35 -1.01 -1.46
CA GLU A 132 -6.59 -0.54 -0.09
C GLU A 132 -7.09 -1.65 0.81
N GLN A 133 -8.08 -2.42 0.35
CA GLN A 133 -8.61 -3.55 1.11
C GLN A 133 -7.54 -4.63 1.31
N ALA A 134 -6.72 -4.92 0.30
CA ALA A 134 -5.62 -5.87 0.42
C ALA A 134 -4.55 -5.41 1.43
N ALA A 135 -4.35 -4.09 1.56
CA ALA A 135 -3.37 -3.49 2.47
C ALA A 135 -3.94 -3.14 3.86
N GLN A 136 -5.19 -3.49 4.16
CA GLN A 136 -5.77 -3.24 5.48
C GLN A 136 -5.13 -4.14 6.55
N ALA A 137 -4.84 -3.55 7.70
CA ALA A 137 -4.40 -4.30 8.87
C ALA A 137 -5.46 -5.35 9.27
N GLY A 138 -5.03 -6.59 9.45
CA GLY A 138 -5.93 -7.69 9.78
C GLY A 138 -6.75 -8.23 8.60
N ASN A 139 -6.40 -7.90 7.36
CA ASN A 139 -7.07 -8.45 6.17
C ASN A 139 -7.10 -9.98 6.21
N ARG A 140 -8.31 -10.56 6.11
CA ARG A 140 -8.57 -12.00 6.05
C ARG A 140 -9.19 -12.43 4.72
N THR A 141 -9.31 -11.51 3.77
CA THR A 141 -9.89 -11.79 2.46
C THR A 141 -8.82 -12.32 1.51
N ARG A 142 -9.07 -13.47 0.92
CA ARG A 142 -8.17 -14.09 -0.05
C ARG A 142 -8.26 -13.41 -1.41
N THR A 143 -7.20 -13.51 -2.21
CA THR A 143 -7.14 -12.87 -3.54
C THR A 143 -8.27 -13.25 -4.48
N PRO A 144 -8.76 -14.50 -4.57
CA PRO A 144 -9.89 -14.82 -5.46
C PRO A 144 -11.18 -14.07 -5.07
N ALA A 145 -11.43 -13.89 -3.78
CA ALA A 145 -12.62 -13.18 -3.32
C ALA A 145 -12.52 -11.67 -3.63
N LEU A 146 -11.33 -11.06 -3.48
CA LEU A 146 -11.09 -9.68 -3.86
C LEU A 146 -11.25 -9.48 -5.38
N LEU A 147 -10.74 -10.40 -6.19
CA LEU A 147 -10.91 -10.35 -7.64
C LEU A 147 -12.38 -10.51 -8.06
N ALA A 148 -13.11 -11.42 -7.44
CA ALA A 148 -14.54 -11.59 -7.66
C ALA A 148 -15.31 -10.29 -7.32
N ALA A 149 -14.98 -9.65 -6.20
CA ALA A 149 -15.59 -8.40 -5.79
C ALA A 149 -15.32 -7.23 -6.77
N ILE A 150 -14.13 -7.18 -7.39
CA ILE A 150 -13.82 -6.26 -8.49
C ILE A 150 -14.74 -6.54 -9.68
N THR A 151 -14.87 -7.81 -10.07
CA THR A 151 -15.63 -8.21 -11.26
C THR A 151 -17.13 -7.98 -11.09
N THR A 152 -17.67 -8.23 -9.91
CA THR A 152 -19.10 -8.01 -9.60
C THR A 152 -19.44 -6.55 -9.27
N GLY A 153 -18.43 -5.67 -9.20
CA GLY A 153 -18.63 -4.28 -8.78
C GLY A 153 -18.92 -4.09 -7.29
N ALA A 154 -18.79 -5.14 -6.48
CA ALA A 154 -18.95 -5.07 -5.03
C ALA A 154 -17.84 -4.22 -4.36
N ILE A 155 -16.66 -4.14 -4.97
CA ILE A 155 -15.65 -3.12 -4.71
C ILE A 155 -15.87 -1.98 -5.71
N ALA A 156 -16.95 -1.23 -5.54
CA ALA A 156 -17.11 0.04 -6.23
C ALA A 156 -16.16 1.02 -5.53
N GLY A 157 -15.24 1.61 -6.27
CA GLY A 157 -14.64 2.87 -5.83
C GLY A 157 -15.79 3.81 -5.52
N GLY A 158 -15.78 4.45 -4.33
CA GLY A 158 -16.84 5.34 -3.90
C GLY A 158 -17.29 6.30 -5.00
N PRO A 159 -18.44 6.93 -4.88
CA PRO A 159 -19.00 7.78 -5.91
C PRO A 159 -17.92 8.77 -6.37
N PRO A 160 -17.87 9.11 -7.67
CA PRO A 160 -16.93 10.11 -8.15
C PRO A 160 -17.11 11.36 -7.27
N ALA A 161 -16.03 11.83 -6.69
CA ALA A 161 -16.03 13.12 -6.02
C ALA A 161 -16.41 14.16 -7.06
N GLY A 162 -17.69 14.57 -7.06
CA GLY A 162 -18.19 15.51 -8.07
C GLY A 162 -19.67 15.45 -8.35
N THR A 163 -20.47 14.65 -7.65
CA THR A 163 -21.93 14.89 -7.65
C THR A 163 -22.28 15.39 -6.27
N ALA A 164 -22.13 16.69 -6.09
CA ALA A 164 -22.91 17.40 -5.07
C ALA A 164 -24.38 17.04 -5.32
N PRO A 165 -25.15 16.67 -4.30
CA PRO A 165 -26.58 16.56 -4.49
C PRO A 165 -27.07 17.94 -4.90
N ASP A 166 -27.59 18.02 -6.13
CA ASP A 166 -28.32 19.18 -6.60
C ASP A 166 -29.29 19.60 -5.52
N SER A 167 -29.12 20.83 -5.15
CA SER A 167 -30.04 21.70 -4.46
C SER A 167 -31.36 21.03 -4.05
N ILE A 168 -31.46 20.66 -2.79
CA ILE A 168 -32.75 20.61 -2.13
C ILE A 168 -33.26 22.04 -2.22
N GLN A 169 -34.18 22.28 -3.16
CA GLN A 169 -35.05 23.45 -3.12
C GLN A 169 -35.69 23.46 -1.73
N LEU A 170 -35.14 24.27 -0.87
CA LEU A 170 -35.85 24.74 0.30
C LEU A 170 -37.02 25.57 -0.25
N SER A 171 -38.16 24.91 -0.42
CA SER A 171 -39.43 25.57 -0.54
C SER A 171 -39.58 26.52 0.63
N THR A 172 -39.56 27.78 0.27
CA THR A 172 -39.91 28.95 1.07
C THR A 172 -41.17 28.63 1.89
N TRP A 173 -41.02 28.38 3.14
CA TRP A 173 -42.16 28.51 4.08
C TRP A 173 -42.17 29.96 4.49
N GLU A 174 -43.04 30.72 3.80
CA GLU A 174 -43.64 31.91 4.34
C GLU A 174 -44.28 31.55 5.67
N TRP A 175 -43.78 32.06 6.78
CA TRP A 175 -44.65 32.36 7.88
C TRP A 175 -44.54 33.85 8.20
N GLU A 176 -45.56 34.45 7.76
CA GLU A 176 -46.00 35.77 8.11
C GLU A 176 -46.58 35.77 9.51
N ALA A 177 -46.35 36.85 10.18
CA ALA A 177 -47.09 37.38 11.31
C ALA A 177 -46.51 37.16 12.73
N GLY A 178 -46.16 38.28 13.30
CA GLY A 178 -46.06 38.45 14.75
C GLY A 178 -45.16 39.57 15.19
N ARG A 179 -45.44 40.84 14.84
CA ARG A 179 -44.91 42.02 15.52
C ARG A 179 -45.17 41.95 17.01
N THR A 180 -44.20 42.12 17.85
CA THR A 180 -44.14 43.14 18.93
C THR A 180 -42.76 43.14 19.61
N ALA A 181 -42.12 44.28 19.58
CA ALA A 181 -41.05 44.69 20.49
C ALA A 181 -41.74 45.31 21.73
N PRO A 182 -41.04 45.78 22.79
CA PRO A 182 -39.61 46.05 23.00
C PRO A 182 -39.09 45.70 24.41
N GLY A 183 -37.77 45.80 24.60
CA GLY A 183 -37.27 46.35 25.84
C GLY A 183 -36.20 45.61 26.61
N ARG A 184 -35.09 46.22 26.72
CA ARG A 184 -34.10 46.44 27.80
C ARG A 184 -32.78 45.68 27.69
N SER A 185 -31.85 46.49 27.28
CA SER A 185 -30.59 46.89 27.96
C SER A 185 -30.01 45.94 29.00
N GLY A 186 -28.79 45.54 28.79
CA GLY A 186 -27.91 44.97 29.78
C GLY A 186 -26.52 44.80 29.19
N ARG A 187 -25.68 45.80 29.37
CA ARG A 187 -24.25 45.85 29.04
C ARG A 187 -23.42 45.10 30.10
N PRO A 188 -22.14 45.00 29.93
CA PRO A 188 -21.33 43.78 30.01
C PRO A 188 -20.48 43.76 31.27
N HIS A 189 -19.93 42.63 31.60
CA HIS A 189 -18.79 42.59 32.49
C HIS A 189 -17.74 41.61 32.03
N PRO A 190 -16.49 42.00 32.02
CA PRO A 190 -15.34 41.15 31.78
C PRO A 190 -14.77 40.65 33.10
N LEU A 191 -14.07 39.61 33.15
CA LEU A 191 -13.03 39.16 34.09
C LEU A 191 -12.90 37.64 33.95
N ARG A 192 -11.82 37.00 33.89
CA ARG A 192 -10.45 37.17 34.28
C ARG A 192 -9.61 36.07 33.66
N SER A 193 -8.48 36.44 33.25
CA SER A 193 -7.27 35.64 33.08
C SER A 193 -6.92 34.79 34.31
N HIS A 194 -6.55 33.56 34.10
CA HIS A 194 -5.54 32.87 34.90
C HIS A 194 -4.82 31.93 33.90
N ARG A 195 -3.59 32.28 33.57
CA ARG A 195 -2.34 31.84 34.20
C ARG A 195 -2.40 30.32 34.46
N ALA A 196 -1.50 29.55 34.06
CA ALA A 196 -0.06 29.56 34.11
C ALA A 196 0.43 28.27 33.51
N ASP A 197 1.47 28.28 32.75
CA ASP A 197 2.84 27.99 33.18
C ASP A 197 3.04 26.63 33.87
N ALA A 198 4.08 26.02 33.41
CA ALA A 198 4.82 24.95 34.01
C ALA A 198 4.55 23.53 33.55
N TRP A 199 5.29 23.12 32.54
CA TRP A 199 6.09 21.91 32.65
C TRP A 199 7.28 21.95 31.69
N ARG A 200 8.28 22.74 32.10
CA ARG A 200 9.68 22.54 31.68
C ARG A 200 10.41 21.87 32.83
N SER A 201 11.32 21.08 32.43
CA SER A 201 12.42 20.56 33.23
C SER A 201 12.16 19.32 34.08
N ARG A 202 12.80 18.27 33.67
CA ARG A 202 13.67 17.36 34.43
C ARG A 202 13.88 16.13 33.55
N ARG A 203 15.01 15.60 33.34
CA ARG A 203 16.37 15.80 33.81
C ARG A 203 17.34 15.09 32.91
N ARG A 204 18.43 15.69 32.77
CA ARG A 204 19.74 15.15 32.42
C ARG A 204 20.20 14.06 33.38
N GLY A 205 20.94 13.13 32.85
CA GLY A 205 22.17 12.52 33.32
C GLY A 205 22.03 11.22 34.08
N PRO A 206 23.10 10.44 34.31
CA PRO A 206 24.49 10.80 34.03
C PRO A 206 25.27 9.73 33.22
N ARG A 207 26.38 10.18 32.68
CA ARG A 207 27.50 9.37 32.16
C ARG A 207 28.12 8.55 33.29
N ARG A 208 28.47 7.30 33.02
CA ARG A 208 29.53 6.60 33.75
C ARG A 208 30.46 5.91 32.74
N HIS A 209 31.62 6.40 32.71
CA HIS A 209 32.98 5.92 32.77
C HIS A 209 33.20 4.43 32.44
N ALA A 210 34.07 4.28 31.45
CA ALA A 210 34.97 3.15 31.33
C ALA A 210 35.98 3.12 32.50
N PRO A 211 36.59 1.98 32.79
CA PRO A 211 37.98 1.86 32.42
C PRO A 211 38.35 0.51 31.80
N GLY A 212 39.38 0.59 31.01
CA GLY A 212 40.10 -0.46 30.40
C GLY A 212 40.87 -1.37 31.37
N HIS A 213 41.18 -2.53 30.81
CA HIS A 213 42.39 -3.25 31.18
C HIS A 213 42.96 -3.97 29.98
N ALA A 214 44.18 -3.60 29.69
CA ALA A 214 45.14 -4.32 28.90
C ALA A 214 45.66 -5.53 29.69
N LEU A 215 46.22 -6.48 28.96
CA LEU A 215 47.38 -7.34 29.13
C LEU A 215 47.08 -8.68 28.45
N ALA A 216 47.72 -9.02 27.38
CA ALA A 216 49.09 -9.56 27.21
C ALA A 216 49.20 -11.05 27.54
N GLY A 217 49.66 -11.81 26.57
CA GLY A 217 50.57 -12.97 26.77
C GLY A 217 49.97 -14.34 26.54
N ILE A 218 50.31 -14.96 25.56
CA ILE A 218 51.19 -16.04 25.11
C ILE A 218 50.59 -16.64 23.85
#